data_4cf8293ece6df76b947bb99c5738cef3
#
_entry.id   4cf8293ece6df76b947bb99c5738cef3
#
_cell.length_a   1.000
_cell.length_b   1.000
_cell.length_c   1.000
_cell.angle_alpha   90.00
_cell.angle_beta   90.00
_cell.angle_gamma   90.00
#
_symmetry.space_group_name_H-M   'P 1'
#
loop_
_entity.id
_entity.type
_entity.pdbx_description
1 polymer ?
#
loop_
_entity_poly.entity_id
_entity_poly.type
_entity_poly.pdbx_seq_one_letter_code
_entity_poly.pdbx_strand_id
1 'polypeptide(L)'
;LPKHVYGHGWLLLDGGKMSKSKGNVVDPYLLAERYSADALRYFLLRDFPFGSDGNFSNELLINRINMDLANDLGNLLSRTTAMADKYFGGNLPIEQDEGPEDAALLEKARGLRDRYEADMEAYAFQNALADVFEVIDNANKYIDATAPWVLAKSEDSKPRLARVLYNLAETLRICTVLLQPFMPTTCEKIFAQLNVEADGKTWDSAAAFGTLPANATLHKGENIFPRIDAAKELAELEALEAAQKAAAQAANAPAEEKEEKPAESGAASAEQEAAAPDRVRRRARALHSVRHCQVVRAGGSDRQEDRHRRQPGPAPDDEGQVCQRGHDLCR
;
A
#
# COMPACT_ATOMS: atom_id res chain seq x y z
N LEU A 1 8.68 5.31 27.88
CA LEU A 1 8.85 4.07 27.11
C LEU A 1 7.71 3.93 26.11
N PRO A 2 7.95 3.44 24.89
CA PRO A 2 6.89 3.22 23.91
C PRO A 2 5.93 2.13 24.42
N LYS A 3 4.64 2.30 24.12
CA LYS A 3 3.62 1.28 24.47
C LYS A 3 3.77 0.01 23.65
N HIS A 4 4.21 0.15 22.40
CA HIS A 4 4.38 -0.95 21.46
C HIS A 4 5.67 -0.75 20.67
N VAL A 5 6.33 -1.85 20.33
CA VAL A 5 7.48 -1.90 19.43
C VAL A 5 7.21 -2.99 18.40
N TYR A 6 7.23 -2.61 17.13
CA TYR A 6 6.97 -3.51 16.02
C TYR A 6 8.23 -3.68 15.19
N GLY A 7 8.50 -4.92 14.78
CA GLY A 7 9.53 -5.24 13.82
C GLY A 7 8.90 -5.66 12.49
N HIS A 8 9.35 -5.07 11.39
CA HIS A 8 9.00 -5.54 10.04
C HIS A 8 10.05 -6.52 9.53
N GLY A 9 9.72 -7.28 8.46
CA GLY A 9 10.63 -8.20 7.80
C GLY A 9 11.77 -7.50 7.05
N TRP A 10 12.72 -8.27 6.56
CA TRP A 10 13.81 -7.76 5.72
C TRP A 10 13.36 -7.54 4.29
N LEU A 11 13.91 -6.50 3.67
CA LEU A 11 13.85 -6.36 2.23
C LEU A 11 15.09 -7.05 1.63
N LEU A 12 14.83 -8.08 0.84
CA LEU A 12 15.84 -8.89 0.18
C LEU A 12 15.96 -8.48 -1.29
N LEU A 13 17.13 -8.66 -1.87
CA LEU A 13 17.35 -8.53 -3.32
C LEU A 13 17.86 -9.87 -3.85
N ASP A 14 17.19 -10.44 -4.85
CA ASP A 14 17.51 -11.78 -5.40
C ASP A 14 17.57 -12.88 -4.33
N GLY A 15 16.65 -12.81 -3.36
CA GLY A 15 16.61 -13.76 -2.22
C GLY A 15 17.75 -13.61 -1.23
N GLY A 16 18.61 -12.61 -1.39
CA GLY A 16 19.77 -12.36 -0.56
C GLY A 16 19.71 -11.04 0.21
N LYS A 17 20.49 -10.95 1.29
CA LYS A 17 20.61 -9.72 2.07
C LYS A 17 21.38 -8.65 1.28
N MET A 18 20.86 -7.42 1.26
CA MET A 18 21.54 -6.27 0.68
C MET A 18 22.85 -5.96 1.41
N SER A 19 23.90 -5.65 0.66
CA SER A 19 25.22 -5.29 1.19
C SER A 19 25.91 -4.27 0.31
N LYS A 20 26.36 -3.15 0.91
CA LYS A 20 27.12 -2.12 0.21
C LYS A 20 28.43 -2.67 -0.40
N SER A 21 29.10 -3.59 0.30
CA SER A 21 30.34 -4.20 -0.18
C SER A 21 30.14 -5.12 -1.39
N LYS A 22 28.94 -5.68 -1.57
CA LYS A 22 28.58 -6.49 -2.75
C LYS A 22 28.02 -5.64 -3.90
N GLY A 23 27.73 -4.37 -3.66
CA GLY A 23 27.11 -3.48 -4.64
C GLY A 23 25.68 -3.89 -5.02
N ASN A 24 24.99 -4.69 -4.18
CA ASN A 24 23.60 -5.13 -4.38
C ASN A 24 22.66 -4.37 -3.45
N VAL A 25 22.67 -3.05 -3.49
CA VAL A 25 21.83 -2.19 -2.66
C VAL A 25 20.90 -1.40 -3.56
N VAL A 26 19.62 -1.45 -3.28
CA VAL A 26 18.62 -0.58 -3.92
C VAL A 26 18.77 0.82 -3.32
N ASP A 27 18.94 1.81 -4.18
CA ASP A 27 18.96 3.22 -3.77
C ASP A 27 17.53 3.78 -3.75
N PRO A 28 16.95 4.02 -2.57
CA PRO A 28 15.59 4.52 -2.47
C PRO A 28 15.45 5.97 -2.97
N TYR A 29 16.52 6.77 -2.93
CA TYR A 29 16.48 8.14 -3.46
C TYR A 29 16.36 8.13 -4.97
N LEU A 30 17.16 7.31 -5.66
CA LEU A 30 17.07 7.14 -7.11
C LEU A 30 15.68 6.71 -7.55
N LEU A 31 15.09 5.72 -6.85
CA LEU A 31 13.75 5.24 -7.17
C LEU A 31 12.66 6.29 -6.88
N ALA A 32 12.81 7.04 -5.78
CA ALA A 32 11.88 8.11 -5.44
C ALA A 32 11.94 9.29 -6.42
N GLU A 33 13.12 9.63 -6.94
CA GLU A 33 13.28 10.64 -7.98
C GLU A 33 12.69 10.22 -9.33
N ARG A 34 12.82 8.93 -9.70
CA ARG A 34 12.29 8.38 -10.96
C ARG A 34 10.77 8.19 -10.93
N TYR A 35 10.23 7.65 -9.84
CA TYR A 35 8.83 7.19 -9.76
C TYR A 35 7.96 7.95 -8.77
N SER A 36 8.50 8.82 -7.99
CA SER A 36 7.98 9.51 -6.81
C SER A 36 8.11 8.69 -5.51
N ALA A 37 8.24 9.42 -4.40
CA ALA A 37 8.26 8.81 -3.07
C ALA A 37 6.95 8.07 -2.75
N ASP A 38 5.82 8.59 -3.23
CA ASP A 38 4.49 7.99 -3.01
C ASP A 38 4.35 6.64 -3.71
N ALA A 39 4.84 6.51 -4.95
CA ALA A 39 4.82 5.23 -5.68
C ALA A 39 5.69 4.17 -4.98
N LEU A 40 6.86 4.55 -4.49
CA LEU A 40 7.73 3.65 -3.74
C LEU A 40 7.11 3.24 -2.41
N ARG A 41 6.52 4.17 -1.66
CA ARG A 41 5.80 3.88 -0.40
C ARG A 41 4.65 2.92 -0.62
N TYR A 42 3.83 3.18 -1.65
CA TYR A 42 2.74 2.32 -2.05
C TYR A 42 3.22 0.90 -2.33
N PHE A 43 4.23 0.75 -3.20
CA PHE A 43 4.81 -0.54 -3.55
C PHE A 43 5.28 -1.33 -2.33
N LEU A 44 6.08 -0.70 -1.45
CA LEU A 44 6.64 -1.38 -0.28
C LEU A 44 5.57 -1.88 0.70
N LEU A 45 4.46 -1.15 0.84
CA LEU A 45 3.38 -1.50 1.76
C LEU A 45 2.31 -2.39 1.12
N ARG A 46 2.28 -2.46 -0.22
CA ARG A 46 1.33 -3.26 -0.98
C ARG A 46 1.84 -4.67 -1.30
N ASP A 47 3.13 -4.80 -1.64
CA ASP A 47 3.70 -6.09 -2.09
C ASP A 47 4.22 -6.96 -0.96
N PHE A 48 4.61 -6.37 0.17
CA PHE A 48 5.24 -7.15 1.24
C PHE A 48 4.37 -7.21 2.48
N PRO A 49 4.01 -8.45 2.95
CA PRO A 49 3.27 -8.61 4.20
C PRO A 49 4.06 -8.04 5.38
N PHE A 50 3.42 -7.24 6.22
CA PHE A 50 4.05 -6.71 7.41
C PHE A 50 4.49 -7.86 8.34
N GLY A 51 5.76 -7.84 8.78
CA GLY A 51 6.34 -8.89 9.63
C GLY A 51 6.98 -10.06 8.88
N SER A 52 6.88 -10.12 7.55
CA SER A 52 7.53 -11.12 6.70
C SER A 52 8.64 -10.49 5.85
N ASP A 53 9.62 -11.30 5.46
CA ASP A 53 10.65 -10.85 4.52
C ASP A 53 10.05 -10.68 3.11
N GLY A 54 10.45 -9.60 2.43
CA GLY A 54 10.02 -9.31 1.07
C GLY A 54 11.19 -9.37 0.08
N ASN A 55 10.97 -9.93 -1.11
CA ASN A 55 11.97 -9.96 -2.16
C ASN A 55 11.68 -8.83 -3.16
N PHE A 56 12.53 -7.81 -3.15
CA PHE A 56 12.44 -6.67 -4.06
C PHE A 56 12.96 -7.05 -5.46
N SER A 57 12.29 -6.56 -6.50
CA SER A 57 12.87 -6.46 -7.84
C SER A 57 12.35 -5.20 -8.54
N ASN A 58 13.14 -4.64 -9.44
CA ASN A 58 12.73 -3.51 -10.27
C ASN A 58 11.53 -3.84 -11.15
N GLU A 59 11.44 -5.07 -11.64
CA GLU A 59 10.32 -5.57 -12.43
C GLU A 59 9.01 -5.55 -11.63
N LEU A 60 9.02 -6.04 -10.38
CA LEU A 60 7.85 -5.99 -9.50
C LEU A 60 7.40 -4.55 -9.24
N LEU A 61 8.34 -3.64 -8.96
CA LEU A 61 8.05 -2.22 -8.74
C LEU A 61 7.38 -1.60 -9.98
N ILE A 62 7.97 -1.76 -11.17
CA ILE A 62 7.45 -1.17 -12.41
C ILE A 62 6.08 -1.78 -12.75
N ASN A 63 5.92 -3.09 -12.63
CA ASN A 63 4.65 -3.76 -12.87
C ASN A 63 3.56 -3.27 -11.92
N ARG A 64 3.87 -3.11 -10.62
CA ARG A 64 2.92 -2.60 -9.64
C ARG A 64 2.51 -1.15 -9.93
N ILE A 65 3.46 -0.29 -10.28
CA ILE A 65 3.17 1.09 -10.69
C ILE A 65 2.26 1.11 -11.92
N ASN A 66 2.58 0.31 -12.94
CA ASN A 66 1.81 0.27 -14.17
C ASN A 66 0.39 -0.27 -13.97
N MET A 67 0.24 -1.35 -13.20
CA MET A 67 -1.05 -2.00 -12.99
C MET A 67 -1.95 -1.16 -12.09
N ASP A 68 -1.53 -0.93 -10.86
CA ASP A 68 -2.39 -0.33 -9.86
C ASP A 68 -2.44 1.21 -10.00
N LEU A 69 -1.28 1.87 -10.12
CA LEU A 69 -1.23 3.33 -10.07
C LEU A 69 -1.54 3.98 -11.42
N ALA A 70 -1.00 3.48 -12.53
CA ALA A 70 -1.23 4.07 -13.84
C ALA A 70 -2.54 3.59 -14.47
N ASN A 71 -2.74 2.25 -14.57
CA ASN A 71 -3.89 1.70 -15.28
C ASN A 71 -5.19 1.77 -14.46
N ASP A 72 -5.12 1.59 -13.12
CA ASP A 72 -6.34 1.60 -12.31
C ASP A 72 -6.63 3.00 -11.78
N LEU A 73 -5.84 3.51 -10.82
CA LEU A 73 -6.11 4.79 -10.17
C LEU A 73 -5.97 5.99 -11.11
N GLY A 74 -4.87 6.07 -11.85
CA GLY A 74 -4.59 7.17 -12.77
C GLY A 74 -5.56 7.22 -13.93
N ASN A 75 -5.90 6.07 -14.50
CA ASN A 75 -6.88 5.95 -15.57
C ASN A 75 -8.30 6.33 -15.09
N LEU A 76 -8.72 5.85 -13.92
CA LEU A 76 -10.02 6.19 -13.35
C LEU A 76 -10.18 7.70 -13.16
N LEU A 77 -9.19 8.35 -12.53
CA LEU A 77 -9.20 9.81 -12.33
C LEU A 77 -9.23 10.55 -13.67
N SER A 78 -8.33 10.20 -14.58
CA SER A 78 -8.21 10.86 -15.90
C SER A 78 -9.48 10.71 -16.73
N ARG A 79 -10.08 9.51 -16.78
CA ARG A 79 -11.36 9.26 -17.50
C ARG A 79 -12.50 10.06 -16.87
N THR A 80 -12.63 10.06 -15.55
CA THR A 80 -13.70 10.75 -14.84
C THR A 80 -13.64 12.25 -15.07
N THR A 81 -12.48 12.87 -14.84
CA THR A 81 -12.31 14.33 -15.01
C THR A 81 -12.40 14.76 -16.48
N ALA A 82 -11.85 13.96 -17.42
CA ALA A 82 -11.97 14.26 -18.83
C ALA A 82 -13.41 14.16 -19.38
N MET A 83 -14.20 13.20 -18.89
CA MET A 83 -15.62 13.09 -19.26
C MET A 83 -16.44 14.23 -18.65
N ALA A 84 -16.19 14.62 -17.39
CA ALA A 84 -16.83 15.77 -16.78
C ALA A 84 -16.53 17.07 -17.54
N ASP A 85 -15.26 17.29 -17.88
CA ASP A 85 -14.85 18.44 -18.70
C ASP A 85 -15.53 18.44 -20.08
N LYS A 86 -15.47 17.30 -20.78
CA LYS A 86 -16.01 17.17 -22.14
C LYS A 86 -17.53 17.35 -22.22
N TYR A 87 -18.29 16.81 -21.26
CA TYR A 87 -19.74 16.73 -21.36
C TYR A 87 -20.46 17.83 -20.58
N PHE A 88 -19.81 18.37 -19.54
CA PHE A 88 -20.39 19.36 -18.63
C PHE A 88 -19.50 20.58 -18.37
N GLY A 89 -18.38 20.73 -19.10
CA GLY A 89 -17.41 21.81 -18.84
C GLY A 89 -16.83 21.78 -17.43
N GLY A 90 -16.72 20.58 -16.84
CA GLY A 90 -16.22 20.35 -15.48
C GLY A 90 -17.27 20.50 -14.37
N ASN A 91 -18.46 21.06 -14.65
CA ASN A 91 -19.47 21.34 -13.62
C ASN A 91 -20.63 20.35 -13.75
N LEU A 92 -20.74 19.42 -12.81
CA LEU A 92 -21.83 18.45 -12.82
C LEU A 92 -23.18 19.14 -12.52
N PRO A 93 -24.27 18.82 -13.23
CA PRO A 93 -25.60 19.35 -12.94
C PRO A 93 -26.15 18.76 -11.62
N ILE A 94 -27.05 19.49 -10.97
CA ILE A 94 -27.76 19.04 -9.76
C ILE A 94 -28.75 17.92 -10.08
N GLU A 95 -29.39 18.00 -11.25
CA GLU A 95 -30.34 16.99 -11.71
C GLU A 95 -29.60 15.72 -12.12
N GLN A 96 -29.85 14.63 -11.38
CA GLN A 96 -29.15 13.36 -11.55
C GLN A 96 -30.13 12.19 -11.37
N ASP A 97 -30.09 11.26 -12.30
CA ASP A 97 -30.90 10.05 -12.29
C ASP A 97 -30.11 8.82 -11.85
N GLU A 98 -30.64 8.09 -10.89
CA GLU A 98 -30.09 6.82 -10.46
C GLU A 98 -30.34 5.71 -11.48
N GLY A 99 -29.49 4.68 -11.48
CA GLY A 99 -29.63 3.50 -12.32
C GLY A 99 -29.28 2.21 -11.58
N PRO A 100 -29.68 1.07 -12.12
CA PRO A 100 -29.51 -0.22 -11.45
C PRO A 100 -28.04 -0.61 -11.19
N GLU A 101 -27.11 -0.07 -11.98
CA GLU A 101 -25.68 -0.35 -11.85
C GLU A 101 -25.05 0.37 -10.65
N ASP A 102 -25.69 1.40 -10.11
CA ASP A 102 -25.16 2.25 -9.03
C ASP A 102 -25.02 1.45 -7.72
N ALA A 103 -26.02 0.65 -7.40
CA ALA A 103 -26.13 -0.02 -6.09
C ALA A 103 -24.87 -0.81 -5.71
N ALA A 104 -24.32 -1.57 -6.66
CA ALA A 104 -23.15 -2.41 -6.40
C ALA A 104 -21.88 -1.58 -6.09
N LEU A 105 -21.66 -0.48 -6.81
CA LEU A 105 -20.52 0.42 -6.57
C LEU A 105 -20.67 1.13 -5.22
N LEU A 106 -21.86 1.68 -4.95
CA LEU A 106 -22.15 2.41 -3.73
C LEU A 106 -22.02 1.53 -2.47
N GLU A 107 -22.48 0.28 -2.53
CA GLU A 107 -22.33 -0.67 -1.43
C GLU A 107 -20.86 -0.93 -1.10
N LYS A 108 -20.04 -1.20 -2.12
CA LYS A 108 -18.60 -1.42 -1.93
C LYS A 108 -17.89 -0.19 -1.39
N ALA A 109 -18.20 1.00 -1.89
CA ALA A 109 -17.61 2.25 -1.44
C ALA A 109 -17.99 2.59 0.02
N ARG A 110 -19.24 2.40 0.40
CA ARG A 110 -19.73 2.66 1.77
C ARG A 110 -19.11 1.72 2.80
N GLY A 111 -18.91 0.45 2.48
CA GLY A 111 -18.30 -0.52 3.39
C GLY A 111 -16.76 -0.51 3.42
N LEU A 112 -16.12 0.30 2.58
CA LEU A 112 -14.67 0.26 2.40
C LEU A 112 -13.92 0.73 3.65
N ARG A 113 -14.35 1.82 4.28
CA ARG A 113 -13.67 2.38 5.47
C ARG A 113 -13.57 1.36 6.62
N ASP A 114 -14.65 0.65 6.91
CA ASP A 114 -14.68 -0.28 8.04
C ASP A 114 -13.75 -1.49 7.81
N ARG A 115 -13.71 -2.01 6.57
CA ARG A 115 -12.77 -3.08 6.19
C ARG A 115 -11.32 -2.60 6.29
N TYR A 116 -11.05 -1.45 5.70
CA TYR A 116 -9.73 -0.83 5.75
C TYR A 116 -9.25 -0.59 7.19
N GLU A 117 -10.12 -0.08 8.08
CA GLU A 117 -9.79 0.17 9.48
C GLU A 117 -9.42 -1.14 10.20
N ALA A 118 -10.20 -2.20 9.99
CA ALA A 118 -9.91 -3.51 10.56
C ALA A 118 -8.55 -4.07 10.10
N ASP A 119 -8.22 -3.93 8.82
CA ASP A 119 -6.93 -4.36 8.28
C ASP A 119 -5.76 -3.50 8.81
N MET A 120 -5.95 -2.19 8.92
CA MET A 120 -4.95 -1.30 9.48
C MET A 120 -4.67 -1.59 10.96
N GLU A 121 -5.69 -1.86 11.76
CA GLU A 121 -5.54 -2.28 13.16
C GLU A 121 -4.83 -3.64 13.30
N ALA A 122 -5.04 -4.53 12.33
CA ALA A 122 -4.35 -5.82 12.25
C ALA A 122 -2.92 -5.73 11.67
N TYR A 123 -2.45 -4.54 11.28
CA TYR A 123 -1.18 -4.32 10.55
C TYR A 123 -1.11 -5.06 9.21
N ALA A 124 -2.26 -5.38 8.62
CA ALA A 124 -2.39 -6.00 7.31
C ALA A 124 -2.45 -4.93 6.19
N PHE A 125 -1.44 -4.04 6.13
CA PHE A 125 -1.41 -2.88 5.23
C PHE A 125 -1.64 -3.24 3.76
N GLN A 126 -1.11 -4.39 3.33
CA GLN A 126 -1.32 -4.89 1.97
C GLN A 126 -2.78 -5.21 1.68
N ASN A 127 -3.55 -5.71 2.68
CA ASN A 127 -4.97 -6.01 2.53
C ASN A 127 -5.78 -4.71 2.50
N ALA A 128 -5.49 -3.78 3.41
CA ALA A 128 -6.11 -2.46 3.41
C ALA A 128 -5.97 -1.76 2.05
N LEU A 129 -4.76 -1.81 1.45
CA LEU A 129 -4.53 -1.28 0.10
C LEU A 129 -5.24 -2.10 -0.98
N ALA A 130 -5.31 -3.45 -0.85
CA ALA A 130 -6.03 -4.30 -1.78
C ALA A 130 -7.52 -3.96 -1.81
N ASP A 131 -8.14 -3.74 -0.65
CA ASP A 131 -9.54 -3.35 -0.52
C ASP A 131 -9.84 -2.03 -1.22
N VAL A 132 -8.96 -1.03 -1.07
CA VAL A 132 -9.09 0.25 -1.80
C VAL A 132 -9.03 0.03 -3.31
N PHE A 133 -8.05 -0.76 -3.78
CA PHE A 133 -7.90 -1.02 -5.21
C PHE A 133 -8.97 -1.93 -5.79
N GLU A 134 -9.60 -2.81 -4.99
CA GLU A 134 -10.81 -3.53 -5.39
C GLU A 134 -11.96 -2.56 -5.72
N VAL A 135 -12.16 -1.52 -4.91
CA VAL A 135 -13.20 -0.51 -5.17
C VAL A 135 -12.86 0.33 -6.41
N ILE A 136 -11.59 0.69 -6.62
CA ILE A 136 -11.10 1.39 -7.83
C ILE A 136 -11.36 0.56 -9.08
N ASP A 137 -11.03 -0.75 -9.06
CA ASP A 137 -11.30 -1.69 -10.16
C ASP A 137 -12.80 -1.79 -10.45
N ASN A 138 -13.64 -1.89 -9.41
CA ASN A 138 -15.10 -1.87 -9.58
C ASN A 138 -15.59 -0.54 -10.18
N ALA A 139 -15.00 0.60 -9.84
CA ALA A 139 -15.34 1.88 -10.45
C ALA A 139 -14.94 1.93 -11.94
N ASN A 140 -13.80 1.35 -12.32
CA ASN A 140 -13.43 1.21 -13.72
C ASN A 140 -14.43 0.32 -14.48
N LYS A 141 -14.84 -0.83 -13.92
CA LYS A 141 -15.88 -1.71 -14.48
C LYS A 141 -17.24 -1.02 -14.58
N TYR A 142 -17.58 -0.18 -13.60
CA TYR A 142 -18.80 0.62 -13.62
C TYR A 142 -18.83 1.62 -14.77
N ILE A 143 -17.69 2.23 -15.16
CA ILE A 143 -17.61 3.05 -16.38
C ILE A 143 -17.98 2.22 -17.62
N ASP A 144 -17.47 0.99 -17.72
CA ASP A 144 -17.72 0.16 -18.89
C ASP A 144 -19.17 -0.36 -18.92
N ALA A 145 -19.76 -0.68 -17.78
CA ALA A 145 -21.16 -1.11 -17.65
C ALA A 145 -22.17 0.01 -17.99
N THR A 146 -21.89 1.25 -17.52
CA THR A 146 -22.78 2.40 -17.73
C THR A 146 -22.57 3.09 -19.09
N ALA A 147 -21.44 2.82 -19.73
CA ALA A 147 -21.07 3.37 -21.04
C ALA A 147 -21.37 4.89 -21.18
N PRO A 148 -20.71 5.79 -20.41
CA PRO A 148 -21.00 7.22 -20.39
C PRO A 148 -20.98 7.88 -21.77
N TRP A 149 -20.15 7.39 -22.69
CA TRP A 149 -20.08 7.86 -24.07
C TRP A 149 -21.34 7.57 -24.90
N VAL A 150 -22.16 6.61 -24.47
CA VAL A 150 -23.48 6.32 -25.07
C VAL A 150 -24.51 7.26 -24.47
N LEU A 151 -24.53 7.42 -23.15
CA LEU A 151 -25.41 8.35 -22.44
C LEU A 151 -25.24 9.80 -22.93
N ALA A 152 -24.03 10.19 -23.26
CA ALA A 152 -23.73 11.53 -23.77
C ALA A 152 -24.34 11.87 -25.14
N LYS A 153 -24.91 10.88 -25.86
CA LYS A 153 -25.50 11.11 -27.20
C LYS A 153 -26.93 11.67 -27.16
N SER A 154 -27.63 11.57 -26.02
CA SER A 154 -29.01 12.06 -25.83
C SER A 154 -29.07 13.06 -24.70
N GLU A 155 -29.81 14.18 -24.93
CA GLU A 155 -30.08 15.17 -23.87
C GLU A 155 -30.85 14.52 -22.71
N ASP A 156 -31.83 13.66 -23.00
CA ASP A 156 -32.66 12.97 -22.01
C ASP A 156 -31.83 12.07 -21.06
N SER A 157 -30.65 11.62 -21.49
CA SER A 157 -29.75 10.78 -20.70
C SER A 157 -28.70 11.59 -19.92
N LYS A 158 -28.65 12.89 -20.07
CA LYS A 158 -27.68 13.75 -19.35
C LYS A 158 -27.79 13.68 -17.83
N PRO A 159 -28.98 13.63 -17.20
CA PRO A 159 -29.09 13.45 -15.76
C PRO A 159 -28.48 12.11 -15.30
N ARG A 160 -28.69 11.04 -16.07
CA ARG A 160 -28.05 9.74 -15.79
C ARG A 160 -26.52 9.81 -15.95
N LEU A 161 -26.01 10.46 -16.98
CA LEU A 161 -24.58 10.67 -17.19
C LEU A 161 -23.96 11.46 -16.01
N ALA A 162 -24.64 12.51 -15.55
CA ALA A 162 -24.19 13.31 -14.42
C ALA A 162 -24.09 12.45 -13.15
N ARG A 163 -25.08 11.60 -12.88
CA ARG A 163 -25.05 10.66 -11.75
C ARG A 163 -23.87 9.69 -11.83
N VAL A 164 -23.62 9.13 -13.02
CA VAL A 164 -22.48 8.23 -13.23
C VAL A 164 -21.16 8.93 -12.88
N LEU A 165 -20.94 10.14 -13.39
CA LEU A 165 -19.71 10.89 -13.13
C LEU A 165 -19.58 11.32 -11.66
N TYR A 166 -20.71 11.67 -11.02
CA TYR A 166 -20.76 11.96 -9.59
C TYR A 166 -20.36 10.74 -8.74
N ASN A 167 -20.92 9.57 -9.04
CA ASN A 167 -20.61 8.32 -8.34
C ASN A 167 -19.11 7.95 -8.46
N LEU A 168 -18.52 8.16 -9.63
CA LEU A 168 -17.09 7.94 -9.84
C LEU A 168 -16.23 8.94 -9.05
N ALA A 169 -16.59 10.21 -9.07
CA ALA A 169 -15.88 11.27 -8.35
C ALA A 169 -15.92 11.04 -6.82
N GLU A 170 -17.09 10.69 -6.30
CA GLU A 170 -17.26 10.42 -4.87
C GLU A 170 -16.54 9.14 -4.43
N THR A 171 -16.57 8.09 -5.25
CA THR A 171 -15.78 6.87 -5.01
C THR A 171 -14.28 7.17 -4.98
N LEU A 172 -13.78 7.95 -5.95
CA LEU A 172 -12.39 8.41 -5.97
C LEU A 172 -12.04 9.22 -4.72
N ARG A 173 -12.94 10.11 -4.27
CA ARG A 173 -12.73 10.88 -3.03
C ARG A 173 -12.53 9.96 -1.83
N ILE A 174 -13.43 8.99 -1.62
CA ILE A 174 -13.36 8.04 -0.51
C ILE A 174 -12.04 7.25 -0.57
N CYS A 175 -11.72 6.67 -1.73
CA CYS A 175 -10.46 5.94 -1.93
C CYS A 175 -9.24 6.84 -1.63
N THR A 176 -9.28 8.10 -2.07
CA THR A 176 -8.19 9.06 -1.86
C THR A 176 -7.99 9.40 -0.38
N VAL A 177 -9.07 9.54 0.40
CA VAL A 177 -8.97 9.74 1.85
C VAL A 177 -8.23 8.58 2.51
N LEU A 178 -8.53 7.33 2.13
CA LEU A 178 -7.90 6.14 2.69
C LEU A 178 -6.45 5.94 2.21
N LEU A 179 -6.10 6.47 1.04
CA LEU A 179 -4.74 6.42 0.49
C LEU A 179 -3.80 7.50 1.06
N GLN A 180 -4.29 8.53 1.75
CA GLN A 180 -3.46 9.63 2.28
C GLN A 180 -2.27 9.15 3.14
N PRO A 181 -2.40 8.15 4.04
CA PRO A 181 -1.26 7.68 4.84
C PRO A 181 -0.13 7.08 4.00
N PHE A 182 -0.46 6.56 2.82
CA PHE A 182 0.48 5.88 1.90
C PHE A 182 1.06 6.82 0.86
N MET A 183 0.22 7.65 0.24
CA MET A 183 0.56 8.51 -0.90
C MET A 183 0.11 9.97 -0.70
N PRO A 184 0.63 10.68 0.32
CA PRO A 184 0.12 12.00 0.70
C PRO A 184 0.19 13.04 -0.43
N THR A 185 1.29 13.09 -1.18
CA THR A 185 1.47 14.07 -2.26
C THR A 185 0.53 13.79 -3.45
N THR A 186 0.34 12.52 -3.78
CA THR A 186 -0.57 12.08 -4.83
C THR A 186 -2.02 12.40 -4.47
N CYS A 187 -2.41 12.13 -3.22
CA CYS A 187 -3.77 12.40 -2.74
C CYS A 187 -4.14 13.88 -2.83
N GLU A 188 -3.22 14.80 -2.52
CA GLU A 188 -3.47 16.23 -2.69
C GLU A 188 -3.71 16.62 -4.16
N LYS A 189 -3.01 16.00 -5.11
CA LYS A 189 -3.24 16.21 -6.55
C LYS A 189 -4.62 15.69 -6.99
N ILE A 190 -5.05 14.54 -6.45
CA ILE A 190 -6.37 13.98 -6.73
C ILE A 190 -7.46 14.88 -6.15
N PHE A 191 -7.34 15.29 -4.88
CA PHE A 191 -8.28 16.20 -4.25
C PHE A 191 -8.41 17.54 -4.99
N ALA A 192 -7.29 18.06 -5.50
CA ALA A 192 -7.32 19.28 -6.31
C ALA A 192 -8.10 19.09 -7.63
N GLN A 193 -7.95 17.93 -8.30
CA GLN A 193 -8.70 17.62 -9.52
C GLN A 193 -10.19 17.37 -9.25
N LEU A 194 -10.52 16.79 -8.11
CA LEU A 194 -11.91 16.58 -7.66
C LEU A 194 -12.51 17.81 -6.97
N ASN A 195 -11.74 18.87 -6.75
CA ASN A 195 -12.11 20.09 -6.04
C ASN A 195 -12.74 19.81 -4.66
N VAL A 196 -12.08 18.94 -3.89
CA VAL A 196 -12.57 18.51 -2.58
C VAL A 196 -12.24 19.56 -1.53
N GLU A 197 -13.26 20.02 -0.81
CA GLU A 197 -13.11 20.92 0.34
C GLU A 197 -12.49 20.22 1.55
N ALA A 198 -12.01 20.98 2.53
CA ALA A 198 -11.23 20.47 3.65
C ALA A 198 -11.97 19.40 4.48
N ASP A 199 -13.28 19.56 4.68
CA ASP A 199 -14.11 18.59 5.41
C ASP A 199 -14.28 17.27 4.67
N GLY A 200 -14.28 17.29 3.34
CA GLY A 200 -14.32 16.09 2.49
C GLY A 200 -13.02 15.29 2.44
N LYS A 201 -11.91 15.80 2.99
CA LYS A 201 -10.59 15.14 3.06
C LYS A 201 -10.34 14.42 4.38
N THR A 202 -11.27 14.51 5.33
CA THR A 202 -11.11 13.94 6.67
C THR A 202 -11.38 12.45 6.70
N TRP A 203 -10.79 11.75 7.66
CA TRP A 203 -11.07 10.33 7.91
C TRP A 203 -12.57 10.04 8.07
N ASP A 204 -13.27 10.89 8.82
CA ASP A 204 -14.70 10.70 9.09
C ASP A 204 -15.55 10.86 7.84
N SER A 205 -15.12 11.69 6.89
CA SER A 205 -15.82 11.87 5.62
C SER A 205 -15.84 10.61 4.75
N ALA A 206 -14.89 9.69 4.93
CA ALA A 206 -14.86 8.44 4.18
C ALA A 206 -15.93 7.43 4.61
N ALA A 207 -16.59 7.64 5.76
CA ALA A 207 -17.68 6.77 6.22
C ALA A 207 -18.98 6.98 5.43
N ALA A 208 -19.17 8.14 4.82
CA ALA A 208 -20.37 8.50 4.11
C ALA A 208 -20.12 8.65 2.60
N PHE A 209 -21.05 8.12 1.80
CA PHE A 209 -21.10 8.39 0.36
C PHE A 209 -22.02 9.60 0.13
N GLY A 210 -21.57 10.57 -0.65
CA GLY A 210 -22.35 11.78 -0.94
C GLY A 210 -21.84 13.02 -0.20
N THR A 211 -20.55 13.09 0.11
CA THR A 211 -19.91 14.26 0.73
C THR A 211 -19.62 15.35 -0.31
N LEU A 212 -19.28 14.97 -1.55
CA LEU A 212 -19.19 15.95 -2.63
C LEU A 212 -20.56 16.58 -2.89
N PRO A 213 -20.64 17.89 -3.19
CA PRO A 213 -21.89 18.50 -3.58
C PRO A 213 -22.39 17.90 -4.90
N ALA A 214 -23.72 17.80 -5.06
CA ALA A 214 -24.31 17.22 -6.27
C ALA A 214 -23.84 17.95 -7.55
N ASN A 215 -23.61 19.27 -7.46
CA ASN A 215 -23.05 20.10 -8.52
C ASN A 215 -21.52 20.22 -8.42
N ALA A 216 -20.83 19.16 -8.08
CA ALA A 216 -19.37 19.15 -7.95
C ALA A 216 -18.70 19.68 -9.21
N THR A 217 -17.65 20.48 -9.01
CA THR A 217 -16.78 20.97 -10.09
C THR A 217 -15.53 20.10 -10.12
N LEU A 218 -15.28 19.44 -11.25
CA LEU A 218 -14.13 18.61 -11.48
C LEU A 218 -13.15 19.28 -12.44
N HIS A 219 -11.87 19.24 -12.14
CA HIS A 219 -10.81 19.83 -12.93
C HIS A 219 -10.00 18.76 -13.65
N LYS A 220 -9.95 18.83 -14.97
CA LYS A 220 -9.03 18.01 -15.73
C LYS A 220 -7.60 18.48 -15.43
N GLY A 221 -6.80 17.63 -14.80
CA GLY A 221 -5.40 17.91 -14.48
C GLY A 221 -4.42 17.06 -15.26
N GLU A 222 -3.16 17.10 -14.84
CA GLU A 222 -2.12 16.23 -15.35
C GLU A 222 -2.35 14.78 -14.94
N ASN A 223 -1.84 13.85 -15.74
CA ASN A 223 -1.83 12.44 -15.37
C ASN A 223 -0.93 12.24 -14.14
N ILE A 224 -1.51 11.72 -13.07
CA ILE A 224 -0.80 11.53 -11.79
C ILE A 224 0.29 10.45 -11.85
N PHE A 225 0.07 9.41 -12.67
CA PHE A 225 1.01 8.33 -12.91
C PHE A 225 1.08 8.01 -14.41
N PRO A 226 2.11 8.48 -15.12
CA PRO A 226 2.34 8.08 -16.50
C PRO A 226 2.71 6.60 -16.56
N ARG A 227 2.25 5.90 -17.60
CA ARG A 227 2.63 4.52 -17.83
C ARG A 227 4.11 4.42 -18.17
N ILE A 228 4.82 3.51 -17.52
CA ILE A 228 6.24 3.27 -17.69
C ILE A 228 6.44 2.22 -18.79
N ASP A 229 7.34 2.47 -19.73
CA ASP A 229 7.84 1.44 -20.66
C ASP A 229 8.78 0.50 -19.89
N ALA A 230 8.25 -0.64 -19.49
CA ALA A 230 8.95 -1.58 -18.63
C ALA A 230 10.27 -2.09 -19.24
N ALA A 231 10.29 -2.37 -20.53
CA ALA A 231 11.47 -2.93 -21.18
C ALA A 231 12.62 -1.92 -21.22
N LYS A 232 12.30 -0.66 -21.58
CA LYS A 232 13.27 0.42 -21.60
C LYS A 232 13.78 0.74 -20.19
N GLU A 233 12.86 0.86 -19.25
CA GLU A 233 13.17 1.23 -17.87
C GLU A 233 14.03 0.18 -17.16
N LEU A 234 13.72 -1.11 -17.33
CA LEU A 234 14.53 -2.19 -16.78
C LEU A 234 15.96 -2.18 -17.34
N ALA A 235 16.13 -1.98 -18.65
CA ALA A 235 17.46 -1.89 -19.24
C ALA A 235 18.27 -0.71 -18.68
N GLU A 236 17.64 0.44 -18.43
CA GLU A 236 18.31 1.58 -17.80
C GLU A 236 18.70 1.30 -16.35
N LEU A 237 17.82 0.67 -15.56
CA LEU A 237 18.12 0.31 -14.16
C LEU A 237 19.23 -0.75 -14.07
N GLU A 238 19.23 -1.76 -14.93
CA GLU A 238 20.28 -2.77 -15.01
C GLU A 238 21.64 -2.13 -15.33
N ALA A 239 21.67 -1.16 -16.25
CA ALA A 239 22.90 -0.42 -16.55
C ALA A 239 23.42 0.37 -15.35
N LEU A 240 22.52 1.02 -14.59
CA LEU A 240 22.86 1.75 -13.36
C LEU A 240 23.38 0.81 -12.27
N GLU A 241 22.73 -0.34 -12.05
CA GLU A 241 23.18 -1.34 -11.09
C GLU A 241 24.55 -1.92 -11.47
N ALA A 242 24.79 -2.19 -12.75
CA ALA A 242 26.09 -2.66 -13.23
C ALA A 242 27.19 -1.62 -12.96
N ALA A 243 26.91 -0.34 -13.20
CA ALA A 243 27.84 0.74 -12.90
C ALA A 243 28.13 0.87 -11.39
N GLN A 244 27.08 0.75 -10.54
CA GLN A 244 27.24 0.76 -9.07
C GLN A 244 28.08 -0.44 -8.57
N LYS A 245 27.82 -1.64 -9.10
CA LYS A 245 28.61 -2.84 -8.79
C LYS A 245 30.09 -2.69 -9.17
N ALA A 246 30.35 -2.15 -10.36
CA ALA A 246 31.71 -1.89 -10.83
C ALA A 246 32.45 -0.86 -9.94
N ALA A 247 31.77 0.22 -9.56
CA ALA A 247 32.31 1.24 -8.67
C ALA A 247 32.61 0.67 -7.26
N ALA A 248 31.71 -0.17 -6.71
CA ALA A 248 31.91 -0.81 -5.42
C ALA A 248 33.09 -1.80 -5.45
N GLN A 249 33.28 -2.53 -6.54
CA GLN A 249 34.42 -3.44 -6.73
C GLN A 249 35.74 -2.67 -6.85
N ALA A 250 35.76 -1.57 -7.58
CA ALA A 250 36.94 -0.71 -7.71
C ALA A 250 37.34 -0.08 -6.36
N ALA A 251 36.34 0.32 -5.54
CA ALA A 251 36.59 0.87 -4.19
C ALA A 251 37.11 -0.17 -3.18
N ASN A 252 36.81 -1.45 -3.40
CA ASN A 252 37.24 -2.57 -2.55
C ASN A 252 38.48 -3.30 -3.10
N ALA A 253 39.06 -2.89 -4.23
CA ALA A 253 40.29 -3.46 -4.74
C ALA A 253 41.45 -3.13 -3.77
N PRO A 254 42.28 -4.10 -3.39
CA PRO A 254 43.45 -3.83 -2.56
C PRO A 254 44.36 -2.83 -3.29
N ALA A 255 44.78 -1.78 -2.60
CA ALA A 255 45.85 -0.93 -3.13
C ALA A 255 47.06 -1.82 -3.39
N GLU A 256 47.52 -1.91 -4.64
CA GLU A 256 48.80 -2.54 -4.96
C GLU A 256 49.87 -1.87 -4.09
N GLU A 257 50.40 -2.63 -3.11
CA GLU A 257 51.60 -2.27 -2.38
C GLU A 257 52.70 -2.13 -3.43
N LYS A 258 53.10 -0.89 -3.68
CA LYS A 258 54.36 -0.64 -4.36
C LYS A 258 55.44 -1.23 -3.45
N GLU A 259 56.04 -2.35 -3.88
CA GLU A 259 57.27 -2.90 -3.30
C GLU A 259 58.34 -1.80 -3.33
N GLU A 260 58.56 -1.12 -2.22
CA GLU A 260 59.82 -0.46 -1.93
C GLU A 260 60.86 -1.53 -1.52
N LYS A 261 61.87 -1.69 -2.35
CA LYS A 261 63.02 -2.51 -2.05
C LYS A 261 63.66 -2.11 -0.72
N PRO A 262 64.01 -3.09 0.14
CA PRO A 262 64.66 -2.78 1.41
C PRO A 262 66.11 -2.34 1.21
N ALA A 263 66.45 -1.20 1.80
CA ALA A 263 67.83 -0.83 2.08
C ALA A 263 68.25 -1.50 3.39
N GLU A 264 69.30 -2.33 3.33
CA GLU A 264 69.99 -2.88 4.48
C GLU A 264 70.57 -1.80 5.40
N SER A 265 70.34 -1.88 6.68
CA SER A 265 71.42 -1.81 7.68
C SER A 265 70.89 -1.91 9.12
N GLY A 266 71.44 -2.81 9.88
CA GLY A 266 72.03 -2.60 11.23
C GLY A 266 71.14 -2.76 12.43
N ALA A 267 71.20 -3.95 12.99
CA ALA A 267 71.31 -4.34 14.43
C ALA A 267 70.86 -3.39 15.55
N ALA A 268 70.01 -3.84 16.42
CA ALA A 268 70.25 -4.22 17.86
C ALA A 268 68.98 -4.05 18.73
N SER A 269 68.61 -5.16 19.34
CA SER A 269 68.14 -5.38 20.72
C SER A 269 67.23 -4.36 21.41
N ALA A 270 66.05 -4.78 21.88
CA ALA A 270 65.73 -5.01 23.30
C ALA A 270 64.23 -5.22 23.54
N GLU A 271 63.98 -6.22 24.33
CA GLU A 271 62.70 -6.57 24.94
C GLU A 271 62.02 -5.41 25.64
N GLN A 272 60.70 -5.32 25.52
CA GLN A 272 59.87 -5.00 26.70
C GLN A 272 58.39 -5.34 26.42
N GLU A 273 57.91 -6.30 27.16
CA GLU A 273 56.53 -6.63 27.49
C GLU A 273 55.81 -5.40 28.04
N ALA A 274 54.62 -5.12 27.55
CA ALA A 274 53.60 -4.38 28.33
C ALA A 274 52.18 -4.74 27.88
N ALA A 275 51.46 -5.28 28.79
CA ALA A 275 50.08 -5.69 28.76
C ALA A 275 49.10 -4.56 28.40
N ALA A 276 48.15 -4.82 27.53
CA ALA A 276 47.01 -3.97 27.25
C ALA A 276 45.74 -4.56 27.88
N PRO A 277 44.86 -3.71 28.50
CA PRO A 277 43.80 -4.20 29.37
C PRO A 277 42.53 -4.64 28.61
N ASP A 278 41.97 -5.67 29.16
CA ASP A 278 40.84 -6.54 28.79
C ASP A 278 39.48 -5.82 28.88
N ARG A 279 39.25 -4.66 28.24
CA ARG A 279 37.97 -3.95 28.25
C ARG A 279 37.25 -3.85 26.91
N VAL A 280 37.81 -4.30 25.79
CA VAL A 280 37.21 -4.16 24.46
C VAL A 280 36.49 -5.44 23.97
N ARG A 281 36.72 -6.57 24.61
CA ARG A 281 36.16 -7.88 24.16
C ARG A 281 34.75 -8.20 24.70
N ARG A 282 34.17 -7.40 25.58
CA ARG A 282 32.82 -7.67 26.11
C ARG A 282 31.64 -7.00 25.36
N ARG A 283 31.88 -6.12 24.38
CA ARG A 283 30.80 -5.50 23.58
C ARG A 283 30.41 -6.22 22.30
N ALA A 284 31.19 -7.18 21.83
CA ALA A 284 30.91 -7.88 20.57
C ALA A 284 30.07 -9.18 20.71
N ARG A 285 29.76 -9.63 21.94
CA ARG A 285 29.00 -10.88 22.17
C ARG A 285 27.51 -10.67 22.48
N ALA A 286 27.04 -9.43 22.61
CA ALA A 286 25.64 -9.13 22.95
C ALA A 286 24.71 -8.91 21.72
N LEU A 287 25.21 -8.99 20.50
CA LEU A 287 24.45 -8.69 19.25
C LEU A 287 24.14 -9.92 18.37
N HIS A 288 24.35 -11.14 18.86
CA HIS A 288 24.14 -12.36 18.05
C HIS A 288 23.02 -13.28 18.53
N SER A 289 22.07 -12.77 19.30
CA SER A 289 20.92 -13.58 19.77
C SER A 289 19.61 -12.79 19.72
N VAL A 290 19.20 -12.43 18.52
CA VAL A 290 17.77 -12.09 18.28
C VAL A 290 17.36 -12.82 16.99
N ARG A 291 17.16 -14.11 17.12
CA ARG A 291 16.34 -14.90 16.20
C ARG A 291 15.00 -15.11 16.88
N HIS A 292 13.90 -14.76 16.16
CA HIS A 292 12.50 -14.89 16.54
C HIS A 292 11.99 -13.84 17.54
N CYS A 293 11.55 -12.69 17.04
CA CYS A 293 10.53 -11.91 17.73
C CYS A 293 9.16 -12.56 17.49
N GLN A 294 8.72 -13.38 18.45
CA GLN A 294 7.31 -13.70 18.61
C GLN A 294 6.61 -12.46 19.14
N VAL A 295 5.43 -12.15 18.58
CA VAL A 295 4.53 -11.12 19.09
C VAL A 295 4.14 -11.48 20.53
N VAL A 296 4.74 -10.83 21.51
CA VAL A 296 4.31 -10.93 22.92
C VAL A 296 3.22 -9.90 23.12
N ARG A 297 1.97 -10.35 23.13
CA ARG A 297 0.86 -9.55 23.69
C ARG A 297 1.11 -9.43 25.19
N ALA A 298 1.39 -8.23 25.67
CA ALA A 298 1.37 -7.93 27.09
C ALA A 298 -0.09 -7.96 27.55
N GLY A 299 -0.43 -9.00 28.33
CA GLY A 299 -1.72 -9.15 28.95
C GLY A 299 -2.01 -8.03 29.94
N GLY A 300 -3.17 -7.41 29.81
CA GLY A 300 -3.69 -6.45 30.78
C GLY A 300 -4.19 -7.14 32.03
N SER A 301 -3.83 -6.53 33.12
CA SER A 301 -4.36 -6.46 34.49
C SER A 301 -5.35 -7.52 34.95
N ASP A 302 -4.87 -8.25 35.97
CA ASP A 302 -5.64 -8.88 37.02
C ASP A 302 -6.80 -8.01 37.56
N ARG A 303 -7.98 -8.54 37.53
CA ARG A 303 -9.00 -8.38 38.57
C ARG A 303 -9.39 -9.78 39.04
N GLN A 304 -8.94 -10.07 40.26
CA GLN A 304 -9.50 -11.12 41.10
C GLN A 304 -10.98 -10.79 41.36
N GLU A 305 -11.86 -11.74 41.02
CA GLU A 305 -13.13 -11.95 41.74
C GLU A 305 -13.50 -13.41 41.67
N ASP A 306 -13.44 -13.96 42.82
CA ASP A 306 -14.16 -15.01 43.53
C ASP A 306 -14.74 -16.26 42.83
N ARG A 307 -14.27 -17.35 43.42
CA ARG A 307 -14.68 -18.73 43.25
C ARG A 307 -16.13 -18.92 43.67
N HIS A 308 -16.97 -19.53 42.81
CA HIS A 308 -17.95 -20.51 43.24
C HIS A 308 -17.97 -21.70 42.29
N ARG A 309 -17.56 -22.84 42.88
CA ARG A 309 -17.73 -24.20 42.34
C ARG A 309 -19.20 -24.46 42.07
N ARG A 310 -19.56 -24.95 40.88
CA ARG A 310 -20.65 -25.92 40.69
C ARG A 310 -20.20 -26.98 39.70
N GLN A 311 -20.40 -28.24 40.15
CA GLN A 311 -20.17 -29.49 39.42
C GLN A 311 -21.18 -29.67 38.27
N PRO A 312 -20.86 -30.45 37.25
CA PRO A 312 -21.77 -30.75 36.15
C PRO A 312 -22.76 -31.86 36.54
N GLY A 313 -24.04 -31.69 36.17
CA GLY A 313 -25.08 -32.71 36.19
C GLY A 313 -25.28 -33.27 34.78
N PRO A 314 -25.85 -34.48 34.68
CA PRO A 314 -25.80 -35.32 33.50
C PRO A 314 -26.86 -34.95 32.44
N ALA A 315 -26.56 -35.37 31.21
CA ALA A 315 -27.43 -35.28 30.05
C ALA A 315 -28.71 -36.12 30.19
N PRO A 316 -29.80 -35.76 29.51
CA PRO A 316 -30.86 -36.70 29.18
C PRO A 316 -30.81 -37.12 27.70
N ASP A 317 -31.13 -38.42 27.58
CA ASP A 317 -31.15 -39.23 26.38
C ASP A 317 -32.32 -38.90 25.42
N ASP A 318 -32.15 -39.40 24.21
CA ASP A 318 -33.05 -39.66 23.11
C ASP A 318 -34.52 -39.90 23.49
N GLU A 319 -35.39 -39.44 22.64
CA GLU A 319 -36.38 -40.26 21.95
C GLU A 319 -37.20 -39.44 20.93
N GLY A 320 -37.15 -39.82 19.75
CA GLY A 320 -37.82 -39.73 18.57
C GLY A 320 -39.34 -39.57 18.58
N GLN A 321 -39.85 -38.87 17.60
CA GLN A 321 -41.03 -39.28 16.86
C GLN A 321 -41.22 -38.49 15.55
N VAL A 322 -41.40 -39.27 14.53
CA VAL A 322 -41.85 -39.02 13.17
C VAL A 322 -43.35 -38.68 13.17
N CYS A 323 -43.78 -37.68 12.36
CA CYS A 323 -45.05 -37.71 11.59
C CYS A 323 -45.11 -36.47 10.68
N GLN A 324 -44.99 -36.62 9.39
CA GLN A 324 -45.97 -36.84 8.32
C GLN A 324 -47.00 -35.71 8.11
N ARG A 325 -46.86 -35.11 6.90
CA ARG A 325 -47.86 -34.75 5.86
C ARG A 325 -49.01 -33.81 6.21
N GLY A 326 -49.20 -32.92 5.27
CA GLY A 326 -50.53 -32.40 4.95
C GLY A 326 -50.51 -31.10 4.15
N HIS A 327 -50.65 -31.22 2.86
CA HIS A 327 -51.26 -30.35 1.84
C HIS A 327 -52.33 -29.36 2.37
N ASP A 328 -52.36 -28.18 1.86
CA ASP A 328 -53.34 -27.63 0.89
C ASP A 328 -53.46 -26.09 1.04
N LEU A 329 -53.19 -25.40 -0.05
CA LEU A 329 -54.12 -24.64 -0.92
C LEU A 329 -54.76 -23.34 -0.40
N CYS A 330 -54.53 -22.31 -1.16
CA CYS A 330 -55.43 -21.20 -1.54
C CYS A 330 -55.80 -20.11 -0.53
N ARG A 331 -55.28 -18.94 -0.64
CA ARG A 331 -55.88 -17.76 -1.30
C ARG A 331 -54.91 -16.62 -1.36
#